data_acfa8c2ccaf4eeeaffc4452eec5d3986
#
_entry.id   acfa8c2ccaf4eeeaffc4452eec5d3986
#
_cell.length_a   1.000
_cell.length_b   1.000
_cell.length_c   1.000
_cell.angle_alpha   90.00
_cell.angle_beta   90.00
_cell.angle_gamma   90.00
#
_symmetry.space_group_name_H-M   'P 1'
#
loop_
_entity.id
_entity.type
_entity.pdbx_description
1 polymer ?
#
loop_
_entity_poly.entity_id
_entity_poly.type
_entity_poly.pdbx_seq_one_letter_code
_entity_poly.pdbx_strand_id
1 'polypeptide(L)'
;MPKLNENYLQLKDSYLFSEIAHRTAAYSEKHPDKPVIRLGIGDVTRPLCECAIKALHESVDEMGQSATFKGYGPEQGYAKTRDAIAAYYKRNGVEVDADAIFISDGAKSDTGNITELFGHDNVILIPDPVYPVYVDSNTMCGNKVTYISGNADNDFLPVSYTHLTLPTI
;
A
#
# COMPACT_ATOMS: atom_id res chain seq x y z
N MET A 1 31.58 2.62 14.54
CA MET A 1 31.09 2.81 13.17
C MET A 1 29.67 2.30 13.11
N PRO A 2 28.74 2.94 12.37
CA PRO A 2 27.41 2.40 12.17
C PRO A 2 27.50 1.07 11.41
N LYS A 3 26.64 0.11 11.77
CA LYS A 3 26.52 -1.16 11.06
C LYS A 3 25.38 -1.06 10.07
N LEU A 4 25.51 -1.69 8.92
CA LEU A 4 24.40 -1.83 7.96
C LEU A 4 23.36 -2.80 8.51
N ASN A 5 22.12 -2.59 8.11
CA ASN A 5 21.05 -3.55 8.37
C ASN A 5 21.21 -4.75 7.39
N GLU A 6 21.70 -5.86 7.92
CA GLU A 6 22.01 -7.05 7.13
C GLU A 6 20.74 -7.72 6.54
N ASN A 7 19.54 -7.38 7.03
CA ASN A 7 18.29 -7.89 6.47
C ASN A 7 18.12 -7.47 5.00
N TYR A 8 18.71 -6.36 4.59
CA TYR A 8 18.69 -5.94 3.18
C TYR A 8 19.39 -6.93 2.24
N LEU A 9 20.29 -7.74 2.74
CA LEU A 9 20.97 -8.78 1.95
C LEU A 9 20.04 -9.97 1.60
N GLN A 10 18.89 -10.04 2.26
CA GLN A 10 17.86 -11.06 1.99
C GLN A 10 16.88 -10.64 0.88
N LEU A 11 16.90 -9.37 0.47
CA LEU A 11 16.07 -8.89 -0.63
C LEU A 11 16.58 -9.44 -1.96
N LYS A 12 15.67 -9.56 -2.93
CA LYS A 12 16.04 -9.91 -4.31
C LYS A 12 16.85 -8.77 -4.93
N ASP A 13 17.84 -9.10 -5.76
CA ASP A 13 18.73 -8.12 -6.40
C ASP A 13 18.02 -7.15 -7.34
N SER A 14 16.83 -7.50 -7.85
CA SER A 14 16.03 -6.61 -8.67
C SER A 14 14.58 -6.55 -8.21
N TYR A 15 14.03 -5.34 -8.24
CA TYR A 15 12.61 -5.11 -8.01
C TYR A 15 11.80 -5.58 -9.22
N LEU A 16 10.81 -6.44 -9.00
CA LEU A 16 10.02 -7.12 -10.04
C LEU A 16 9.54 -6.18 -11.16
N PHE A 17 9.00 -5.02 -10.80
CA PHE A 17 8.44 -4.09 -11.78
C PHE A 17 9.52 -3.43 -12.65
N SER A 18 10.70 -3.19 -12.11
CA SER A 18 11.84 -2.67 -12.88
C SER A 18 12.31 -3.71 -13.90
N GLU A 19 12.38 -4.97 -13.51
CA GLU A 19 12.74 -6.07 -14.42
C GLU A 19 11.71 -6.23 -15.54
N ILE A 20 10.41 -6.20 -15.22
CA ILE A 20 9.33 -6.25 -16.21
C ILE A 20 9.43 -5.07 -17.18
N ALA A 21 9.70 -3.86 -16.69
CA ALA A 21 9.86 -2.68 -17.52
C ALA A 21 11.02 -2.83 -18.51
N HIS A 22 12.19 -3.32 -18.05
CA HIS A 22 13.34 -3.58 -18.91
C HIS A 22 13.05 -4.66 -19.97
N ARG A 23 12.43 -5.77 -19.58
CA ARG A 23 12.05 -6.85 -20.51
C ARG A 23 11.04 -6.36 -21.55
N THR A 24 10.07 -5.57 -21.14
CA THR A 24 9.05 -4.98 -22.04
C THR A 24 9.70 -4.02 -23.03
N ALA A 25 10.59 -3.15 -22.58
CA ALA A 25 11.31 -2.22 -23.46
C ALA A 25 12.16 -2.99 -24.51
N ALA A 26 12.94 -3.97 -24.06
CA ALA A 26 13.75 -4.79 -24.94
C ALA A 26 12.93 -5.61 -25.96
N TYR A 27 11.74 -6.06 -25.57
CA TYR A 27 10.82 -6.74 -26.49
C TYR A 27 10.26 -5.77 -27.53
N SER A 28 9.80 -4.58 -27.09
CA SER A 28 9.23 -3.58 -27.99
C SER A 28 10.25 -3.08 -29.02
N GLU A 29 11.52 -2.95 -28.63
CA GLU A 29 12.60 -2.59 -29.53
C GLU A 29 12.81 -3.64 -30.64
N LYS A 30 12.73 -4.91 -30.30
CA LYS A 30 12.90 -6.03 -31.24
C LYS A 30 11.65 -6.27 -32.10
N HIS A 31 10.50 -5.85 -31.65
CA HIS A 31 9.21 -6.12 -32.29
C HIS A 31 8.34 -4.84 -32.37
N PRO A 32 8.76 -3.84 -33.15
CA PRO A 32 8.06 -2.56 -33.23
C PRO A 32 6.65 -2.67 -33.83
N ASP A 33 6.39 -3.72 -34.57
CA ASP A 33 5.08 -4.07 -35.18
C ASP A 33 4.14 -4.80 -34.23
N LYS A 34 4.59 -5.19 -33.02
CA LYS A 34 3.81 -5.96 -32.04
C LYS A 34 3.64 -5.20 -30.74
N PRO A 35 2.55 -4.44 -30.58
CA PRO A 35 2.32 -3.70 -29.35
C PRO A 35 2.15 -4.64 -28.15
N VAL A 36 2.76 -4.28 -27.03
CA VAL A 36 2.63 -5.05 -25.77
C VAL A 36 1.38 -4.61 -25.02
N ILE A 37 0.49 -5.55 -24.75
CA ILE A 37 -0.67 -5.35 -23.88
C ILE A 37 -0.21 -5.53 -22.44
N ARG A 38 -0.30 -4.48 -21.63
CA ARG A 38 0.15 -4.46 -20.24
C ARG A 38 -1.01 -4.78 -19.30
N LEU A 39 -0.96 -5.95 -18.65
CA LEU A 39 -1.96 -6.41 -17.69
C LEU A 39 -1.36 -6.64 -16.29
N GLY A 40 -0.11 -6.21 -16.08
CA GLY A 40 0.66 -6.56 -14.88
C GLY A 40 0.45 -5.63 -13.68
N ILE A 41 0.06 -4.38 -13.91
CA ILE A 41 -0.15 -3.39 -12.85
C ILE A 41 -1.52 -2.77 -13.03
N GLY A 42 -2.30 -2.74 -11.94
CA GLY A 42 -3.52 -1.95 -11.87
C GLY A 42 -3.16 -0.46 -11.78
N ASP A 43 -3.16 0.22 -12.90
CA ASP A 43 -2.87 1.66 -12.95
C ASP A 43 -4.14 2.48 -13.17
N VAL A 44 -4.09 3.74 -12.80
CA VAL A 44 -5.16 4.70 -13.05
C VAL A 44 -5.18 5.04 -14.53
N THR A 45 -6.26 4.68 -15.22
CA THR A 45 -6.40 4.86 -16.66
C THR A 45 -7.30 6.02 -17.06
N ARG A 46 -7.93 6.69 -16.10
CA ARG A 46 -8.83 7.81 -16.33
C ARG A 46 -8.32 9.07 -15.66
N PRO A 47 -8.51 10.25 -16.28
CA PRO A 47 -8.20 11.53 -15.64
C PRO A 47 -9.08 11.74 -14.40
N LEU A 48 -8.67 12.69 -13.55
CA LEU A 48 -9.46 13.12 -12.41
C LEU A 48 -10.84 13.64 -12.86
N CYS A 49 -11.86 13.37 -12.06
CA CYS A 49 -13.17 13.92 -12.30
C CYS A 49 -13.21 15.44 -12.02
N GLU A 50 -14.13 16.15 -12.65
CA GLU A 50 -14.24 17.61 -12.53
C GLU A 50 -14.36 18.11 -11.08
N CYS A 51 -15.10 17.38 -10.23
CA CYS A 51 -15.25 17.74 -8.82
C CYS A 51 -13.93 17.65 -8.04
N ALA A 52 -13.07 16.67 -8.37
CA ALA A 52 -11.75 16.57 -7.75
C ALA A 52 -10.82 17.69 -8.21
N ILE A 53 -10.82 18.01 -9.50
CA ILE A 53 -10.05 19.12 -10.06
C ILE A 53 -10.47 20.46 -9.41
N LYS A 54 -11.78 20.70 -9.31
CA LYS A 54 -12.31 21.91 -8.66
C LYS A 54 -11.86 22.01 -7.20
N ALA A 55 -12.00 20.92 -6.42
CA ALA A 55 -11.59 20.90 -5.02
C ALA A 55 -10.08 21.14 -4.82
N LEU A 56 -9.24 20.63 -5.75
CA LEU A 56 -7.80 20.89 -5.73
C LEU A 56 -7.50 22.37 -5.99
N HIS A 57 -8.15 23.00 -6.96
CA HIS A 57 -7.99 24.45 -7.22
C HIS A 57 -8.43 25.27 -6.01
N GLU A 58 -9.60 24.99 -5.45
CA GLU A 58 -10.08 25.68 -4.24
C GLU A 58 -9.10 25.54 -3.07
N SER A 59 -8.52 24.36 -2.87
CA SER A 59 -7.53 24.12 -1.82
C SER A 59 -6.23 24.90 -2.03
N VAL A 60 -5.78 25.05 -3.29
CA VAL A 60 -4.62 25.88 -3.62
C VAL A 60 -4.89 27.34 -3.35
N ASP A 61 -6.08 27.84 -3.73
CA ASP A 61 -6.48 29.22 -3.48
C ASP A 61 -6.57 29.52 -1.99
N GLU A 62 -7.10 28.60 -1.17
CA GLU A 62 -7.07 28.69 0.29
C GLU A 62 -5.65 28.83 0.83
N MET A 63 -4.70 28.06 0.33
CA MET A 63 -3.31 28.08 0.76
C MET A 63 -2.59 29.38 0.36
N GLY A 64 -3.07 30.07 -0.65
CA GLY A 64 -2.53 31.35 -1.14
C GLY A 64 -2.94 32.57 -0.29
N GLN A 65 -3.85 32.41 0.66
CA GLN A 65 -4.41 33.53 1.45
C GLN A 65 -4.05 33.40 2.92
N SER A 66 -3.52 34.45 3.53
CA SER A 66 -3.13 34.44 4.96
C SER A 66 -4.26 34.06 5.91
N ALA A 67 -5.51 34.37 5.57
CA ALA A 67 -6.67 34.08 6.41
C ALA A 67 -7.07 32.59 6.40
N THR A 68 -6.74 31.86 5.34
CA THR A 68 -7.13 30.46 5.14
C THR A 68 -5.94 29.51 5.05
N PHE A 69 -4.72 30.06 5.06
CA PHE A 69 -3.49 29.28 5.08
C PHE A 69 -3.47 28.32 6.27
N LYS A 70 -3.09 27.08 5.98
CA LYS A 70 -2.97 26.00 6.96
C LYS A 70 -1.52 25.57 7.05
N GLY A 71 -0.93 25.69 8.23
CA GLY A 71 0.38 25.12 8.55
C GLY A 71 0.29 23.62 8.87
N TYR A 72 1.02 23.16 9.88
CA TYR A 72 0.89 21.79 10.36
C TYR A 72 -0.54 21.51 10.81
N GLY A 73 -1.12 20.44 10.27
CA GLY A 73 -2.44 19.95 10.68
C GLY A 73 -2.37 19.11 11.96
N PRO A 74 -3.55 18.68 12.47
CA PRO A 74 -3.61 17.66 13.53
C PRO A 74 -2.93 16.37 13.11
N GLU A 75 -2.30 15.66 14.03
CA GLU A 75 -1.58 14.40 13.79
C GLU A 75 -2.43 13.33 13.11
N GLN A 76 -3.70 13.21 13.49
CA GLN A 76 -4.65 12.29 12.87
C GLN A 76 -5.21 12.77 11.52
N GLY A 77 -4.94 14.00 11.13
CA GLY A 77 -5.59 14.68 10.01
C GLY A 77 -6.79 15.55 10.42
N TYR A 78 -7.23 16.42 9.53
CA TYR A 78 -8.34 17.34 9.78
C TYR A 78 -9.65 16.59 10.06
N ALA A 79 -10.40 17.03 11.08
CA ALA A 79 -11.70 16.46 11.46
C ALA A 79 -12.66 16.37 10.25
N LYS A 80 -12.77 17.43 9.45
CA LYS A 80 -13.58 17.43 8.22
C LYS A 80 -13.29 16.27 7.28
N THR A 81 -12.02 15.90 7.13
CA THR A 81 -11.61 14.78 6.26
C THR A 81 -11.98 13.44 6.91
N ARG A 82 -11.71 13.29 8.20
CA ARG A 82 -12.03 12.08 8.96
C ARG A 82 -13.54 11.83 9.00
N ASP A 83 -14.34 12.88 9.24
CA ASP A 83 -15.80 12.82 9.21
C ASP A 83 -16.34 12.42 7.83
N ALA A 84 -15.75 12.96 6.76
CA ALA A 84 -16.13 12.61 5.39
C ALA A 84 -15.83 11.13 5.08
N ILE A 85 -14.73 10.60 5.57
CA ILE A 85 -14.35 9.18 5.45
C ILE A 85 -15.30 8.30 6.28
N ALA A 86 -15.57 8.66 7.53
CA ALA A 86 -16.53 7.94 8.36
C ALA A 86 -17.94 7.90 7.71
N ALA A 87 -18.38 9.02 7.15
CA ALA A 87 -19.63 9.08 6.39
C ALA A 87 -19.62 8.22 5.12
N TYR A 88 -18.47 8.11 4.44
CA TYR A 88 -18.32 7.19 3.30
C TYR A 88 -18.48 5.74 3.74
N TYR A 89 -17.79 5.30 4.81
CA TYR A 89 -17.94 3.96 5.36
C TYR A 89 -19.38 3.65 5.76
N LYS A 90 -20.04 4.60 6.45
CA LYS A 90 -21.43 4.44 6.88
C LYS A 90 -22.40 4.24 5.71
N ARG A 91 -22.21 4.96 4.58
CA ARG A 91 -23.01 4.77 3.37
C ARG A 91 -22.82 3.38 2.74
N ASN A 92 -21.69 2.74 3.01
CA ASN A 92 -21.37 1.39 2.56
C ASN A 92 -21.65 0.30 3.62
N GLY A 93 -22.40 0.63 4.68
CA GLY A 93 -22.85 -0.33 5.68
C GLY A 93 -21.84 -0.64 6.78
N VAL A 94 -20.77 0.15 6.90
CA VAL A 94 -19.74 -0.02 7.93
C VAL A 94 -19.71 1.20 8.84
N GLU A 95 -19.84 1.01 10.14
CA GLU A 95 -19.68 2.09 11.12
C GLU A 95 -18.22 2.15 11.59
N VAL A 96 -17.59 3.29 11.35
CA VAL A 96 -16.24 3.61 11.83
C VAL A 96 -16.30 4.95 12.54
N ASP A 97 -15.73 4.99 13.75
CA ASP A 97 -15.59 6.24 14.48
C ASP A 97 -14.55 7.14 13.79
N ALA A 98 -14.87 8.42 13.61
CA ALA A 98 -13.94 9.39 13.03
C ALA A 98 -12.63 9.51 13.85
N ASP A 99 -12.68 9.23 15.16
CA ASP A 99 -11.49 9.23 16.02
C ASP A 99 -10.62 7.95 15.85
N ALA A 100 -11.12 6.93 15.18
CA ALA A 100 -10.35 5.76 14.79
C ALA A 100 -9.68 5.91 13.40
N ILE A 101 -9.88 7.05 12.72
CA ILE A 101 -9.34 7.31 11.37
C ILE A 101 -8.08 8.16 11.49
N PHE A 102 -7.01 7.68 10.86
CA PHE A 102 -5.73 8.39 10.72
C PHE A 102 -5.48 8.65 9.24
N ILE A 103 -5.13 9.89 8.90
CA ILE A 103 -4.83 10.30 7.52
C ILE A 103 -3.32 10.21 7.31
N SER A 104 -2.93 9.49 6.27
CA SER A 104 -1.53 9.35 5.84
C SER A 104 -1.37 9.79 4.38
N ASP A 105 -0.15 9.70 3.90
CA ASP A 105 0.19 9.96 2.49
C ASP A 105 -0.03 8.74 1.57
N GLY A 106 -0.60 7.68 2.09
CA GLY A 106 -1.03 6.51 1.33
C GLY A 106 -0.76 5.18 2.02
N ALA A 107 -1.48 4.15 1.62
CA ALA A 107 -1.44 2.81 2.21
C ALA A 107 -0.05 2.16 2.21
N LYS A 108 0.83 2.54 1.28
CA LYS A 108 2.20 2.02 1.24
C LYS A 108 3.03 2.50 2.44
N SER A 109 2.90 3.77 2.82
CA SER A 109 3.53 4.32 4.03
C SER A 109 2.96 3.66 5.28
N ASP A 110 1.65 3.47 5.36
CA ASP A 110 1.01 2.78 6.48
C ASP A 110 1.51 1.35 6.63
N THR A 111 1.67 0.63 5.50
CA THR A 111 2.22 -0.73 5.49
C THR A 111 3.66 -0.79 6.03
N GLY A 112 4.46 0.23 5.77
CA GLY A 112 5.81 0.36 6.33
C GLY A 112 5.77 0.69 7.82
N ASN A 113 5.00 1.69 8.19
CA ASN A 113 4.96 2.22 9.55
C ASN A 113 4.34 1.25 10.56
N ILE A 114 3.35 0.44 10.16
CA ILE A 114 2.69 -0.53 11.05
C ILE A 114 3.66 -1.56 11.60
N THR A 115 4.76 -1.84 10.91
CA THR A 115 5.77 -2.79 11.36
C THR A 115 6.45 -2.35 12.65
N GLU A 116 6.49 -1.05 12.93
CA GLU A 116 7.09 -0.49 14.14
C GLU A 116 6.20 -0.64 15.39
N LEU A 117 4.91 -0.93 15.20
CA LEU A 117 3.98 -1.15 16.32
C LEU A 117 4.14 -2.51 16.98
N PHE A 118 4.81 -3.43 16.32
CA PHE A 118 4.95 -4.82 16.77
C PHE A 118 6.42 -5.18 16.98
N GLY A 119 6.70 -6.05 17.95
CA GLY A 119 8.04 -6.59 18.16
C GLY A 119 8.50 -7.49 16.99
N HIS A 120 9.80 -7.62 16.81
CA HIS A 120 10.41 -8.41 15.72
C HIS A 120 10.35 -9.93 15.92
N ASP A 121 9.80 -10.41 17.04
CA ASP A 121 9.59 -11.83 17.35
C ASP A 121 8.25 -12.36 16.79
N ASN A 122 7.47 -11.50 16.14
CA ASN A 122 6.22 -11.87 15.49
C ASN A 122 6.45 -12.56 14.14
N VAL A 123 5.49 -13.40 13.77
CA VAL A 123 5.40 -14.02 12.44
C VAL A 123 4.36 -13.30 11.62
N ILE A 124 4.78 -12.78 10.47
CA ILE A 124 3.90 -12.07 9.54
C ILE A 124 3.37 -13.06 8.50
N LEU A 125 2.05 -13.23 8.44
CA LEU A 125 1.39 -14.06 7.44
C LEU A 125 1.06 -13.21 6.21
N ILE A 126 1.54 -13.62 5.06
CA ILE A 126 1.38 -12.90 3.79
C ILE A 126 0.78 -13.83 2.75
N PRO A 127 -0.33 -13.48 2.08
CA PRO A 127 -0.84 -14.25 0.95
C PRO A 127 0.20 -14.33 -0.18
N ASP A 128 0.24 -15.47 -0.90
CA ASP A 128 1.06 -15.64 -2.09
C ASP A 128 0.17 -16.18 -3.24
N PRO A 129 0.06 -15.48 -4.38
CA PRO A 129 0.82 -14.29 -4.82
C PRO A 129 0.41 -12.98 -4.11
N VAL A 130 1.38 -12.06 -4.00
CA VAL A 130 1.18 -10.77 -3.29
C VAL A 130 1.98 -9.64 -3.94
N TYR A 131 1.59 -8.41 -3.65
CA TYR A 131 2.39 -7.23 -3.96
C TYR A 131 3.71 -7.27 -3.17
N PRO A 132 4.89 -7.19 -3.83
CA PRO A 132 6.19 -7.43 -3.20
C PRO A 132 6.48 -6.57 -1.98
N VAL A 133 5.92 -5.36 -1.92
CA VAL A 133 6.16 -4.41 -0.82
C VAL A 133 5.84 -5.00 0.55
N TYR A 134 4.81 -5.85 0.66
CA TYR A 134 4.47 -6.49 1.95
C TYR A 134 5.58 -7.43 2.44
N VAL A 135 6.22 -8.14 1.53
CA VAL A 135 7.35 -9.01 1.85
C VAL A 135 8.61 -8.20 2.12
N ASP A 136 8.92 -7.28 1.21
CA ASP A 136 10.16 -6.50 1.26
C ASP A 136 10.25 -5.65 2.53
N SER A 137 9.18 -4.93 2.89
CA SER A 137 9.15 -4.10 4.10
C SER A 137 9.34 -4.92 5.36
N ASN A 138 8.69 -6.07 5.48
CA ASN A 138 8.85 -6.96 6.63
C ASN A 138 10.24 -7.60 6.67
N THR A 139 10.80 -7.97 5.53
CA THR A 139 12.19 -8.47 5.44
C THR A 139 13.19 -7.41 5.89
N MET A 140 13.05 -6.16 5.42
CA MET A 140 13.90 -5.04 5.84
C MET A 140 13.87 -4.80 7.35
N CYS A 141 12.70 -4.97 7.97
CA CYS A 141 12.52 -4.85 9.42
C CYS A 141 13.05 -6.08 10.19
N GLY A 142 13.40 -7.18 9.51
CA GLY A 142 13.86 -8.41 10.15
C GLY A 142 12.73 -9.30 10.70
N ASN A 143 11.49 -9.05 10.29
CA ASN A 143 10.34 -9.87 10.65
C ASN A 143 10.37 -11.22 9.94
N LYS A 144 9.90 -12.26 10.62
CA LYS A 144 9.73 -13.59 10.00
C LYS A 144 8.46 -13.60 9.14
N VAL A 145 8.63 -13.85 7.83
CA VAL A 145 7.51 -13.97 6.90
C VAL A 145 7.14 -15.43 6.69
N THR A 146 5.85 -15.73 6.70
CA THR A 146 5.27 -17.02 6.34
C THR A 146 4.17 -16.79 5.30
N TYR A 147 4.18 -17.61 4.24
CA TYR A 147 3.23 -17.45 3.14
C TYR A 147 1.99 -18.31 3.33
N ILE A 148 0.84 -17.75 2.93
CA ILE A 148 -0.42 -18.47 2.78
C ILE A 148 -0.69 -18.57 1.27
N SER A 149 -0.64 -19.79 0.74
CA SER A 149 -0.79 -20.00 -0.69
C SER A 149 -2.21 -19.73 -1.17
N GLY A 150 -2.33 -18.87 -2.20
CA GLY A 150 -3.52 -18.72 -3.01
C GLY A 150 -3.26 -19.32 -4.40
N ASN A 151 -4.02 -20.34 -4.78
CA ASN A 151 -3.87 -21.03 -6.06
C ASN A 151 -5.23 -21.40 -6.65
N ALA A 152 -5.25 -22.03 -7.82
CA ALA A 152 -6.48 -22.41 -8.49
C ALA A 152 -7.34 -23.42 -7.69
N ASP A 153 -6.73 -24.22 -6.82
CA ASP A 153 -7.46 -25.23 -6.04
C ASP A 153 -8.26 -24.63 -4.88
N ASN A 154 -7.89 -23.40 -4.47
CA ASN A 154 -8.60 -22.65 -3.42
C ASN A 154 -9.17 -21.33 -3.91
N ASP A 155 -9.40 -21.19 -5.23
CA ASP A 155 -9.92 -19.97 -5.88
C ASP A 155 -9.10 -18.71 -5.55
N PHE A 156 -7.81 -18.86 -5.30
CA PHE A 156 -6.91 -17.79 -4.82
C PHE A 156 -7.35 -17.14 -3.50
N LEU A 157 -8.19 -17.81 -2.73
CA LEU A 157 -8.61 -17.35 -1.42
C LEU A 157 -7.65 -17.90 -0.35
N PRO A 158 -6.97 -17.04 0.41
CA PRO A 158 -6.12 -17.49 1.50
C PRO A 158 -6.98 -18.13 2.60
N VAL A 159 -6.73 -19.41 2.90
CA VAL A 159 -7.51 -20.18 3.86
C VAL A 159 -6.82 -20.11 5.21
N SER A 160 -7.30 -19.26 6.09
CA SER A 160 -6.67 -18.98 7.38
C SER A 160 -6.69 -20.16 8.37
N TYR A 161 -7.69 -21.03 8.29
CA TYR A 161 -7.85 -22.12 9.26
C TYR A 161 -6.89 -23.30 9.10
N THR A 162 -6.19 -23.44 7.98
CA THR A 162 -5.14 -24.45 7.80
C THR A 162 -3.80 -24.03 8.43
N HIS A 163 -3.64 -22.74 8.75
CA HIS A 163 -2.41 -22.17 9.31
C HIS A 163 -2.60 -21.55 10.69
N LEU A 164 -3.85 -21.34 11.12
CA LEU A 164 -4.20 -20.78 12.42
C LEU A 164 -4.51 -21.83 13.47
N THR A 165 -3.93 -23.02 13.41
CA THR A 165 -3.72 -23.77 14.63
C THR A 165 -2.61 -23.11 15.44
N LEU A 166 -2.87 -21.86 15.87
CA LEU A 166 -2.13 -21.31 17.00
C LEU A 166 -2.33 -22.29 18.15
N PRO A 167 -1.26 -22.75 18.81
CA PRO A 167 -1.43 -23.52 20.02
C PRO A 167 -2.24 -22.64 20.96
N THR A 168 -3.44 -23.07 21.26
CA THR A 168 -4.25 -22.52 22.34
C THR A 168 -3.45 -22.79 23.61
N ILE A 169 -2.84 -21.77 24.15
CA ILE A 169 -2.23 -21.80 25.47
C ILE A 169 -3.35 -21.71 26.50
#